data_6dcb5a164d5e01147cb87bd892b33c47
#
_entry.id   6dcb5a164d5e01147cb87bd892b33c47
#
_cell.length_a   1.000
_cell.length_b   1.000
_cell.length_c   1.000
_cell.angle_alpha   90.00
_cell.angle_beta   90.00
_cell.angle_gamma   90.00
#
_symmetry.space_group_name_H-M   'P 1'
#
loop_
_entity.id
_entity.type
_entity.pdbx_description
1 polymer ?
#
loop_
_entity_poly.entity_id
_entity_poly.type
_entity_poly.pdbx_seq_one_letter_code
_entity_poly.pdbx_strand_id
1 'polypeptide(L)'
;MLINKCNQDAQGNCVKSARVEDALARLSHEDSKLGVNMLNAAVAGAVVARQPADTILRAEAAEAWNSIRPVIARHLTCEEDIVLPWAKSLKDFPPDLILRACEQRQRLCNLGRIVDAVSFITGTDEEVTKAGTALTAFAVCLDDLVDCEERDLFPMIQRALFGESSGAGA
;
A
#
# COMPACT_ATOMS: atom_id res chain seq x y z
N MET A 1 26.03 -39.51 -5.74
CA MET A 1 26.24 -38.12 -5.40
C MET A 1 25.03 -37.29 -5.83
N LEU A 2 23.81 -37.57 -5.31
CA LEU A 2 22.50 -37.02 -5.75
C LEU A 2 21.56 -36.65 -4.58
N ILE A 3 22.08 -36.52 -3.33
CA ILE A 3 21.27 -36.35 -2.11
C ILE A 3 21.23 -34.87 -1.61
N ASN A 4 22.06 -33.97 -2.16
CA ASN A 4 22.19 -32.61 -1.60
C ASN A 4 21.37 -31.50 -2.30
N LYS A 5 20.66 -31.78 -3.39
CA LYS A 5 19.86 -30.73 -4.07
C LYS A 5 18.48 -30.49 -3.46
N CYS A 6 17.81 -31.55 -2.94
CA CYS A 6 16.48 -31.40 -2.34
C CYS A 6 16.46 -30.59 -1.02
N ASN A 7 17.55 -30.60 -0.23
CA ASN A 7 17.58 -29.87 1.03
C ASN A 7 17.81 -28.36 0.88
N GLN A 8 18.47 -27.91 -0.20
CA GLN A 8 18.66 -26.47 -0.43
C GLN A 8 17.38 -25.78 -0.89
N ASP A 9 16.56 -26.46 -1.70
CA ASP A 9 15.28 -25.91 -2.17
C ASP A 9 14.25 -25.81 -1.03
N ALA A 10 14.21 -26.79 -0.12
CA ALA A 10 13.33 -26.77 1.05
C ALA A 10 13.71 -25.69 2.06
N GLN A 11 15.00 -25.48 2.33
CA GLN A 11 15.47 -24.42 3.22
C GLN A 11 15.27 -23.03 2.60
N GLY A 12 15.53 -22.85 1.30
CA GLY A 12 15.31 -21.60 0.60
C GLY A 12 13.83 -21.19 0.57
N ASN A 13 12.92 -22.13 0.40
CA ASN A 13 11.48 -21.85 0.43
C ASN A 13 10.96 -21.55 1.84
N CYS A 14 11.47 -22.25 2.87
CA CYS A 14 11.10 -22.00 4.26
C CYS A 14 11.50 -20.58 4.70
N VAL A 15 12.71 -20.12 4.38
CA VAL A 15 13.18 -18.75 4.70
C VAL A 15 12.38 -17.69 3.95
N LYS A 16 12.02 -17.94 2.69
CA LYS A 16 11.17 -17.02 1.91
C LYS A 16 9.77 -16.93 2.50
N SER A 17 9.15 -18.05 2.90
CA SER A 17 7.82 -18.07 3.51
C SER A 17 7.78 -17.32 4.84
N ALA A 18 8.73 -17.57 5.75
CA ALA A 18 8.82 -16.85 7.02
C ALA A 18 8.97 -15.33 6.83
N ARG A 19 9.75 -14.91 5.81
CA ARG A 19 9.89 -13.48 5.49
C ARG A 19 8.60 -12.86 4.99
N VAL A 20 7.79 -13.60 4.24
CA VAL A 20 6.48 -13.12 3.76
C VAL A 20 5.48 -13.05 4.90
N GLU A 21 5.46 -14.04 5.80
CA GLU A 21 4.62 -14.04 7.00
C GLU A 21 4.88 -12.82 7.88
N ASP A 22 6.16 -12.53 8.19
CA ASP A 22 6.58 -11.34 8.93
C ASP A 22 6.16 -10.04 8.21
N ALA A 23 6.27 -10.00 6.88
CA ALA A 23 5.86 -8.87 6.07
C ALA A 23 4.35 -8.63 6.16
N LEU A 24 3.53 -9.67 6.02
CA LEU A 24 2.06 -9.57 6.13
C LEU A 24 1.63 -9.10 7.52
N ALA A 25 2.21 -9.67 8.59
CA ALA A 25 1.90 -9.27 9.96
C ALA A 25 2.20 -7.78 10.19
N ARG A 26 3.31 -7.29 9.63
CA ARG A 26 3.69 -5.88 9.71
C ARG A 26 2.75 -4.99 8.92
N LEU A 27 2.41 -5.35 7.68
CA LEU A 27 1.49 -4.60 6.82
C LEU A 27 0.12 -4.49 7.46
N SER A 28 -0.49 -5.59 7.90
CA SER A 28 -1.80 -5.58 8.58
C SER A 28 -1.78 -4.72 9.86
N HIS A 29 -0.66 -4.68 10.59
CA HIS A 29 -0.53 -3.78 11.74
C HIS A 29 -0.41 -2.31 11.33
N GLU A 30 0.27 -2.00 10.22
CA GLU A 30 0.38 -0.65 9.67
C GLU A 30 -0.99 -0.19 9.15
N ASP A 31 -1.74 -1.04 8.43
CA ASP A 31 -3.08 -0.75 7.88
C ASP A 31 -4.07 -0.36 8.97
N SER A 32 -4.06 -1.07 10.09
CA SER A 32 -4.93 -0.75 11.23
C SER A 32 -4.69 0.66 11.81
N LYS A 33 -3.52 1.25 11.58
CA LYS A 33 -3.14 2.60 12.02
C LYS A 33 -3.33 3.68 10.95
N LEU A 34 -3.42 3.28 9.69
CA LEU A 34 -3.56 4.21 8.57
C LEU A 34 -4.91 4.91 8.53
N GLY A 35 -5.99 4.26 8.98
CA GLY A 35 -7.37 4.76 8.85
C GLY A 35 -7.57 6.20 9.32
N VAL A 36 -7.06 6.55 10.51
CA VAL A 36 -7.15 7.93 11.03
C VAL A 36 -6.33 8.91 10.18
N ASN A 37 -5.13 8.51 9.77
CA ASN A 37 -4.26 9.36 8.96
C ASN A 37 -4.83 9.55 7.54
N MET A 38 -5.46 8.53 6.97
CA MET A 38 -6.17 8.63 5.68
C MET A 38 -7.33 9.61 5.76
N LEU A 39 -8.16 9.50 6.79
CA LEU A 39 -9.27 10.43 7.00
C LEU A 39 -8.78 11.87 7.16
N ASN A 40 -7.75 12.10 7.97
CA ASN A 40 -7.15 13.42 8.14
C ASN A 40 -6.60 13.98 6.83
N ALA A 41 -5.90 13.17 6.04
CA ALA A 41 -5.37 13.57 4.74
C ALA A 41 -6.50 13.89 3.75
N ALA A 42 -7.58 13.10 3.71
CA ALA A 42 -8.73 13.35 2.86
C ALA A 42 -9.41 14.67 3.21
N VAL A 43 -9.67 14.92 4.50
CA VAL A 43 -10.31 16.14 4.98
C VAL A 43 -9.43 17.36 4.74
N ALA A 44 -8.14 17.31 5.14
CA ALA A 44 -7.21 18.42 4.94
C ALA A 44 -7.05 18.77 3.45
N GLY A 45 -6.94 17.76 2.58
CA GLY A 45 -6.89 17.96 1.14
C GLY A 45 -8.14 18.63 0.57
N ALA A 46 -9.34 18.14 0.97
CA ALA A 46 -10.60 18.67 0.50
C ALA A 46 -10.86 20.12 0.97
N VAL A 47 -10.46 20.45 2.20
CA VAL A 47 -10.68 21.79 2.78
C VAL A 47 -9.70 22.79 2.16
N VAL A 48 -8.41 22.45 2.07
CA VAL A 48 -7.41 23.35 1.47
C VAL A 48 -7.67 23.59 -0.02
N ALA A 49 -8.19 22.59 -0.74
CA ALA A 49 -8.56 22.79 -2.15
C ALA A 49 -9.71 23.80 -2.36
N ARG A 50 -10.59 23.96 -1.38
CA ARG A 50 -11.70 24.91 -1.41
C ARG A 50 -11.31 26.31 -0.93
N GLN A 51 -10.31 26.40 -0.07
CA GLN A 51 -9.84 27.64 0.56
C GLN A 51 -8.31 27.75 0.48
N PRO A 52 -7.74 27.77 -0.73
CA PRO A 52 -6.30 27.65 -0.94
C PRO A 52 -5.51 28.88 -0.44
N ALA A 53 -6.16 30.01 -0.19
CA ALA A 53 -5.51 31.19 0.35
C ALA A 53 -5.35 31.16 1.89
N ASP A 54 -6.01 30.21 2.58
CA ASP A 54 -5.95 30.09 4.04
C ASP A 54 -4.65 29.42 4.47
N THR A 55 -3.81 30.16 5.18
CA THR A 55 -2.48 29.71 5.62
C THR A 55 -2.52 28.60 6.68
N ILE A 56 -3.58 28.56 7.51
CA ILE A 56 -3.77 27.53 8.53
C ILE A 56 -4.11 26.21 7.83
N LEU A 57 -5.06 26.22 6.91
CA LEU A 57 -5.44 25.03 6.15
C LEU A 57 -4.30 24.49 5.29
N ARG A 58 -3.45 25.37 4.76
CA ARG A 58 -2.22 24.98 4.07
C ARG A 58 -1.24 24.23 4.99
N ALA A 59 -1.07 24.73 6.21
CA ALA A 59 -0.20 24.08 7.20
C ALA A 59 -0.75 22.72 7.62
N GLU A 60 -2.06 22.61 7.85
CA GLU A 60 -2.73 21.33 8.16
C GLU A 60 -2.59 20.30 7.03
N ALA A 61 -2.75 20.73 5.78
CA ALA A 61 -2.57 19.85 4.63
C ALA A 61 -1.11 19.37 4.48
N ALA A 62 -0.14 20.27 4.72
CA ALA A 62 1.27 19.91 4.71
C ALA A 62 1.61 18.89 5.82
N GLU A 63 1.08 19.09 7.03
CA GLU A 63 1.27 18.17 8.15
C GLU A 63 0.65 16.80 7.88
N ALA A 64 -0.59 16.77 7.39
CA ALA A 64 -1.28 15.54 7.01
C ALA A 64 -0.49 14.74 5.97
N TRP A 65 0.02 15.40 4.93
CA TRP A 65 0.87 14.76 3.92
C TRP A 65 2.18 14.26 4.50
N ASN A 66 2.89 15.05 5.28
CA ASN A 66 4.16 14.69 5.88
C ASN A 66 4.04 13.52 6.88
N SER A 67 2.89 13.35 7.52
CA SER A 67 2.64 12.25 8.45
C SER A 67 2.35 10.93 7.72
N ILE A 68 1.57 10.94 6.65
CA ILE A 68 1.15 9.72 5.95
C ILE A 68 2.19 9.22 4.93
N ARG A 69 2.86 10.12 4.22
CA ARG A 69 3.80 9.82 3.13
C ARG A 69 4.89 8.78 3.50
N PRO A 70 5.63 8.93 4.61
CA PRO A 70 6.69 7.98 4.95
C PRO A 70 6.15 6.60 5.34
N VAL A 71 4.94 6.53 5.89
CA VAL A 71 4.29 5.26 6.24
C VAL A 71 3.95 4.51 4.95
N ILE A 72 3.29 5.17 4.02
CA ILE A 72 2.93 4.56 2.74
C ILE A 72 4.15 4.19 1.90
N ALA A 73 5.19 5.00 1.89
CA ALA A 73 6.41 4.65 1.17
C ALA A 73 7.01 3.32 1.67
N ARG A 74 7.04 3.09 2.99
CA ARG A 74 7.51 1.82 3.57
C ARG A 74 6.57 0.66 3.26
N HIS A 75 5.26 0.88 3.36
CA HIS A 75 4.23 -0.10 3.04
C HIS A 75 4.39 -0.60 1.60
N LEU A 76 4.35 0.30 0.62
CA LEU A 76 4.49 -0.02 -0.79
C LEU A 76 5.84 -0.69 -1.12
N THR A 77 6.94 -0.28 -0.47
CA THR A 77 8.24 -0.94 -0.63
C THR A 77 8.21 -2.37 -0.11
N CYS A 78 7.58 -2.61 1.04
CA CYS A 78 7.46 -3.96 1.61
C CYS A 78 6.69 -4.90 0.68
N GLU A 79 5.61 -4.43 0.09
CA GLU A 79 4.85 -5.21 -0.89
C GLU A 79 5.66 -5.49 -2.15
N GLU A 80 6.33 -4.47 -2.70
CA GLU A 80 7.08 -4.59 -3.94
C GLU A 80 8.28 -5.54 -3.81
N ASP A 81 8.96 -5.49 -2.69
CA ASP A 81 10.20 -6.25 -2.48
C ASP A 81 9.95 -7.67 -1.95
N ILE A 82 8.81 -7.91 -1.29
CA ILE A 82 8.57 -9.17 -0.58
C ILE A 82 7.27 -9.83 -1.02
N VAL A 83 6.14 -9.16 -0.85
CA VAL A 83 4.81 -9.78 -0.97
C VAL A 83 4.46 -10.12 -2.41
N LEU A 84 4.52 -9.14 -3.30
CA LEU A 84 4.15 -9.31 -4.71
C LEU A 84 5.09 -10.25 -5.48
N PRO A 85 6.44 -10.21 -5.31
CA PRO A 85 7.32 -11.18 -5.94
C PRO A 85 7.06 -12.61 -5.48
N TRP A 86 6.73 -12.81 -4.20
CA TRP A 86 6.39 -14.13 -3.68
C TRP A 86 5.05 -14.61 -4.24
N ALA A 87 4.00 -13.78 -4.21
CA ALA A 87 2.70 -14.11 -4.79
C ALA A 87 2.80 -14.48 -6.28
N LYS A 88 3.59 -13.72 -7.06
CA LYS A 88 3.87 -14.01 -8.48
C LYS A 88 4.61 -15.34 -8.70
N SER A 89 5.33 -15.85 -7.72
CA SER A 89 6.05 -17.11 -7.81
C SER A 89 5.16 -18.34 -7.61
N LEU A 90 3.94 -18.15 -7.10
CA LEU A 90 2.97 -19.22 -6.88
C LEU A 90 2.21 -19.54 -8.17
N LYS A 91 2.19 -20.82 -8.55
CA LYS A 91 1.61 -21.29 -9.82
C LYS A 91 0.12 -20.99 -9.95
N ASP A 92 -0.63 -21.11 -8.86
CA ASP A 92 -2.09 -21.03 -8.85
C ASP A 92 -2.61 -19.71 -8.22
N PHE A 93 -1.72 -18.69 -8.06
CA PHE A 93 -2.14 -17.41 -7.53
C PHE A 93 -2.89 -16.61 -8.60
N PRO A 94 -4.07 -16.01 -8.27
CA PRO A 94 -4.87 -15.30 -9.25
C PRO A 94 -4.13 -14.08 -9.85
N PRO A 95 -3.84 -14.07 -11.15
CA PRO A 95 -3.10 -12.98 -11.78
C PRO A 95 -3.85 -11.64 -11.72
N ASP A 96 -5.17 -11.67 -11.69
CA ASP A 96 -6.02 -10.46 -11.62
C ASP A 96 -5.87 -9.72 -10.30
N LEU A 97 -5.64 -10.41 -9.19
CA LEU A 97 -5.37 -9.77 -7.91
C LEU A 97 -4.03 -9.02 -7.93
N ILE A 98 -3.01 -9.64 -8.51
CA ILE A 98 -1.68 -9.02 -8.67
C ILE A 98 -1.79 -7.79 -9.58
N LEU A 99 -2.50 -7.90 -10.70
CA LEU A 99 -2.69 -6.79 -11.63
C LEU A 99 -3.40 -5.62 -10.95
N ARG A 100 -4.50 -5.89 -10.24
CA ARG A 100 -5.26 -4.88 -9.50
C ARG A 100 -4.39 -4.16 -8.47
N ALA A 101 -3.64 -4.90 -7.64
CA ALA A 101 -2.72 -4.32 -6.67
C ALA A 101 -1.67 -3.43 -7.35
N CYS A 102 -1.08 -3.86 -8.47
CA CYS A 102 -0.11 -3.08 -9.22
C CYS A 102 -0.72 -1.78 -9.80
N GLU A 103 -1.95 -1.83 -10.31
CA GLU A 103 -2.66 -0.65 -10.85
C GLU A 103 -2.99 0.37 -9.76
N GLN A 104 -3.51 -0.08 -8.61
CA GLN A 104 -3.79 0.78 -7.46
C GLN A 104 -2.52 1.46 -6.94
N ARG A 105 -1.42 0.72 -6.79
CA ARG A 105 -0.11 1.25 -6.40
C ARG A 105 0.40 2.30 -7.39
N GLN A 106 0.29 2.03 -8.69
CA GLN A 106 0.71 3.00 -9.72
C GLN A 106 -0.10 4.29 -9.62
N ARG A 107 -1.41 4.18 -9.36
CA ARG A 107 -2.30 5.32 -9.15
C ARG A 107 -1.89 6.12 -7.92
N LEU A 108 -1.62 5.46 -6.79
CA LEU A 108 -1.11 6.10 -5.57
C LEU A 108 0.20 6.83 -5.81
N CYS A 109 1.17 6.19 -6.47
CA CYS A 109 2.44 6.82 -6.80
C CYS A 109 2.27 8.08 -7.67
N ASN A 110 1.34 8.06 -8.63
CA ASN A 110 1.07 9.21 -9.49
C ASN A 110 0.42 10.37 -8.70
N LEU A 111 -0.54 10.08 -7.83
CA LEU A 111 -1.18 11.09 -6.97
C LEU A 111 -0.17 11.66 -5.97
N GLY A 112 0.64 10.84 -5.34
CA GLY A 112 1.70 11.27 -4.42
C GLY A 112 2.70 12.21 -5.09
N ARG A 113 3.10 11.94 -6.34
CA ARG A 113 3.98 12.86 -7.11
C ARG A 113 3.34 14.23 -7.35
N ILE A 114 2.02 14.29 -7.57
CA ILE A 114 1.32 15.57 -7.73
C ILE A 114 1.38 16.36 -6.43
N VAL A 115 1.16 15.71 -5.29
CA VAL A 115 1.25 16.36 -3.97
C VAL A 115 2.69 16.79 -3.67
N ASP A 116 3.69 15.92 -3.93
CA ASP A 116 5.11 16.21 -3.71
C ASP A 116 5.65 17.36 -4.57
N ALA A 117 5.05 17.60 -5.74
CA ALA A 117 5.48 18.65 -6.64
C ALA A 117 5.11 20.07 -6.17
N VAL A 118 4.26 20.19 -5.15
CA VAL A 118 3.71 21.46 -4.67
C VAL A 118 4.08 21.68 -3.20
N SER A 119 4.53 22.89 -2.89
CA SER A 119 4.62 23.35 -1.49
C SER A 119 3.26 23.92 -1.07
N PHE A 120 2.58 23.27 -0.12
CA PHE A 120 1.36 23.84 0.46
C PHE A 120 1.60 25.22 1.09
N ILE A 121 2.79 25.48 1.61
CA ILE A 121 3.11 26.72 2.31
C ILE A 121 3.38 27.88 1.34
N THR A 122 4.13 27.62 0.26
CA THR A 122 4.63 28.69 -0.64
C THR A 122 4.08 28.62 -2.05
N GLY A 123 3.31 27.60 -2.39
CA GLY A 123 2.68 27.44 -3.70
C GLY A 123 1.59 28.49 -3.96
N THR A 124 1.28 28.73 -5.22
CA THR A 124 0.14 29.54 -5.63
C THR A 124 -1.18 28.89 -5.24
N ASP A 125 -2.27 29.64 -5.19
CA ASP A 125 -3.60 29.11 -4.86
C ASP A 125 -4.04 28.01 -5.84
N GLU A 126 -3.70 28.13 -7.12
CA GLU A 126 -3.99 27.12 -8.13
C GLU A 126 -3.21 25.82 -7.88
N GLU A 127 -1.91 25.91 -7.59
CA GLU A 127 -1.07 24.76 -7.25
C GLU A 127 -1.57 24.07 -5.98
N VAL A 128 -1.91 24.83 -4.96
CA VAL A 128 -2.43 24.33 -3.68
C VAL A 128 -3.79 23.65 -3.87
N THR A 129 -4.70 24.22 -4.68
CA THR A 129 -5.97 23.59 -5.04
C THR A 129 -5.76 22.25 -5.72
N LYS A 130 -4.83 22.17 -6.68
CA LYS A 130 -4.50 20.93 -7.38
C LYS A 130 -3.89 19.89 -6.44
N ALA A 131 -2.96 20.29 -5.58
CA ALA A 131 -2.34 19.41 -4.60
C ALA A 131 -3.33 18.90 -3.55
N GLY A 132 -4.22 19.75 -3.05
CA GLY A 132 -5.28 19.37 -2.11
C GLY A 132 -6.27 18.38 -2.72
N THR A 133 -6.66 18.59 -3.98
CA THR A 133 -7.50 17.64 -4.72
C THR A 133 -6.79 16.30 -4.91
N ALA A 134 -5.50 16.31 -5.23
CA ALA A 134 -4.69 15.10 -5.36
C ALA A 134 -4.51 14.38 -4.02
N LEU A 135 -4.34 15.09 -2.91
CA LEU A 135 -4.23 14.53 -1.56
C LEU A 135 -5.53 13.81 -1.14
N THR A 136 -6.69 14.43 -1.43
CA THR A 136 -8.00 13.78 -1.21
C THR A 136 -8.13 12.49 -2.02
N ALA A 137 -7.80 12.56 -3.31
CA ALA A 137 -7.87 11.39 -4.20
C ALA A 137 -6.86 10.31 -3.79
N PHE A 138 -5.69 10.68 -3.28
CA PHE A 138 -4.68 9.78 -2.74
C PHE A 138 -5.23 9.01 -1.54
N ALA A 139 -5.85 9.70 -0.58
CA ALA A 139 -6.42 9.07 0.61
C ALA A 139 -7.53 8.06 0.26
N VAL A 140 -8.41 8.40 -0.68
CA VAL A 140 -9.46 7.48 -1.18
C VAL A 140 -8.85 6.27 -1.88
N CYS A 141 -7.84 6.50 -2.75
CA CYS A 141 -7.18 5.40 -3.45
C CYS A 141 -6.40 4.48 -2.51
N LEU A 142 -5.88 5.01 -1.40
CA LEU A 142 -5.22 4.24 -0.36
C LEU A 142 -6.21 3.37 0.42
N ASP A 143 -7.39 3.90 0.76
CA ASP A 143 -8.47 3.16 1.39
C ASP A 143 -8.90 1.96 0.51
N ASP A 144 -9.11 2.20 -0.79
CA ASP A 144 -9.40 1.15 -1.77
C ASP A 144 -8.29 0.08 -1.85
N LEU A 145 -7.01 0.46 -1.70
CA LEU A 145 -5.88 -0.47 -1.70
C LEU A 145 -5.90 -1.35 -0.45
N VAL A 146 -5.97 -0.74 0.73
CA VAL A 146 -6.02 -1.45 2.03
C VAL A 146 -7.21 -2.41 2.06
N ASP A 147 -8.38 -1.99 1.63
CA ASP A 147 -9.57 -2.85 1.53
C ASP A 147 -9.33 -4.07 0.61
N CYS A 148 -8.66 -3.87 -0.53
CA CYS A 148 -8.33 -4.95 -1.46
C CYS A 148 -7.31 -5.93 -0.84
N GLU A 149 -6.34 -5.42 -0.10
CA GLU A 149 -5.32 -6.24 0.55
C GLU A 149 -5.90 -7.07 1.70
N GLU A 150 -6.65 -6.45 2.58
CA GLU A 150 -7.23 -7.12 3.74
C GLU A 150 -8.29 -8.15 3.35
N ARG A 151 -9.11 -7.84 2.35
CA ARG A 151 -10.22 -8.71 1.94
C ARG A 151 -9.81 -9.80 0.96
N ASP A 152 -8.93 -9.49 0.01
CA ASP A 152 -8.67 -10.36 -1.12
C ASP A 152 -7.21 -10.88 -1.13
N LEU A 153 -6.21 -9.99 -1.07
CA LEU A 153 -4.81 -10.33 -1.32
C LEU A 153 -4.18 -11.09 -0.14
N PHE A 154 -4.23 -10.53 1.07
CA PHE A 154 -3.58 -11.12 2.24
C PHE A 154 -4.18 -12.47 2.64
N PRO A 155 -5.51 -12.68 2.64
CA PRO A 155 -6.09 -14.00 2.90
C PRO A 155 -5.67 -15.07 1.88
N MET A 156 -5.51 -14.70 0.60
CA MET A 156 -5.02 -15.63 -0.41
C MET A 156 -3.56 -16.02 -0.17
N ILE A 157 -2.72 -15.06 0.19
CA ILE A 157 -1.31 -15.30 0.52
C ILE A 157 -1.21 -16.18 1.77
N GLN A 158 -1.98 -15.89 2.81
CA GLN A 158 -2.01 -16.69 4.04
C GLN A 158 -2.41 -18.15 3.77
N ARG A 159 -3.46 -18.38 2.95
CA ARG A 159 -3.84 -19.75 2.54
C ARG A 159 -2.70 -20.46 1.81
N ALA A 160 -2.01 -19.77 0.94
CA ALA A 160 -0.87 -20.34 0.21
C ALA A 160 0.34 -20.64 1.13
N LEU A 161 0.58 -19.80 2.16
CA LEU A 161 1.64 -20.01 3.15
C LEU A 161 1.38 -21.24 4.04
N PHE A 162 0.16 -21.39 4.52
CA PHE A 162 -0.19 -22.41 5.51
C PHE A 162 -0.71 -23.71 4.92
N GLY A 163 -0.74 -23.82 3.57
CA GLY A 163 -1.07 -25.08 2.90
C GLY A 163 -2.50 -25.54 3.14
N GLU A 164 -3.46 -24.63 3.35
CA GLU A 164 -4.87 -24.96 3.28
C GLU A 164 -5.23 -25.29 1.83
N SER A 165 -4.74 -26.46 1.38
CA SER A 165 -5.28 -27.14 0.23
C SER A 165 -6.76 -27.22 0.45
N SER A 166 -7.56 -26.61 -0.42
CA SER A 166 -8.98 -26.91 -0.56
C SER A 166 -9.09 -28.43 -0.62
N GLY A 167 -9.47 -29.01 0.52
CA GLY A 167 -9.91 -30.39 0.54
C GLY A 167 -11.12 -30.46 -0.38
N ALA A 168 -10.90 -30.76 -1.64
CA ALA A 168 -11.89 -31.35 -2.50
C ALA A 168 -12.19 -32.72 -1.90
N GLY A 169 -12.99 -32.70 -0.83
CA GLY A 169 -13.64 -33.84 -0.24
C GLY A 169 -14.70 -34.31 -1.20
N ALA A 170 -14.54 -35.55 -1.59
CA ALA A 170 -15.39 -36.44 -2.34
C ALA A 170 -16.90 -36.18 -2.22
#